data_e61a99bda70658ada301575cc9b005f5
#
_entry.id   e61a99bda70658ada301575cc9b005f5
#
_cell.length_a   1.000
_cell.length_b   1.000
_cell.length_c   1.000
_cell.angle_alpha   90.00
_cell.angle_beta   90.00
_cell.angle_gamma   90.00
#
_symmetry.space_group_name_H-M   'P 1'
#
loop_
_entity.id
_entity.type
_entity.pdbx_description
1 polymer ?
#
loop_
_entity_poly.entity_id
_entity_poly.type
_entity_poly.pdbx_seq_one_letter_code
_entity_poly.pdbx_strand_id
1 'polypeptide(L)'
;MKKKTLFFLVALFNLAANYAHPVTPTYFKMLHLDNSVFGTSFAVMSFGIFIASPFWSKITGLVNSKSVIAIGCIGYAIAQFLFAVGHTTSLILIGRLLAGLACGAFFVGVLNYIVNLSSETNRGANLTLNATIQTVASALGYFVGGMLGAYNVYLSFAVQVIQLTLVGILFYLLLEKDSQSTDSLQLSLILKESNPLKRLEDGRLFMNKAFALLFSVSILLYLGYTAFDQSFNYYLKDIFNLSSSFNGIFKGAIGIISLIVNTSIGLYLMKNTKISKSLIYVLLGASTLMVLILFSHHLTAYVISSCIFYGFYALSTPLLQDLITQEAQVETRNLVLGFYQSTQSLGQILGAYLAGIIYNFSPQAPFSLAFLALLGAFLCSLFYRRMYRI
;
A
#
# COMPACT_ATOMS: atom_id res chain seq x y z
N MET A 1 -4.78 -22.35 -18.60
CA MET A 1 -4.89 -21.07 -19.32
C MET A 1 -5.35 -19.93 -18.42
N LYS A 2 -6.47 -20.08 -17.70
CA LYS A 2 -7.12 -19.05 -16.85
C LYS A 2 -6.21 -18.34 -15.83
N LYS A 3 -5.41 -19.10 -15.06
CA LYS A 3 -4.51 -18.50 -14.03
C LYS A 3 -3.39 -17.64 -14.62
N LYS A 4 -2.79 -18.06 -15.73
CA LYS A 4 -1.70 -17.29 -16.37
C LYS A 4 -2.22 -15.96 -16.89
N THR A 5 -3.41 -15.94 -17.51
CA THR A 5 -4.06 -14.72 -18.00
C THR A 5 -4.38 -13.76 -16.86
N LEU A 6 -4.96 -14.26 -15.74
CA LEU A 6 -5.23 -13.45 -14.57
C LEU A 6 -3.97 -12.76 -14.06
N PHE A 7 -2.92 -13.52 -13.75
CA PHE A 7 -1.69 -12.96 -13.18
C PHE A 7 -0.95 -12.04 -14.14
N PHE A 8 -1.01 -12.29 -15.44
CA PHE A 8 -0.48 -11.39 -16.45
C PHE A 8 -1.23 -10.03 -16.44
N LEU A 9 -2.56 -10.05 -16.41
CA LEU A 9 -3.36 -8.83 -16.35
C LEU A 9 -3.18 -8.08 -15.02
N VAL A 10 -3.02 -8.80 -13.88
CA VAL A 10 -2.68 -8.21 -12.59
C VAL A 10 -1.31 -7.51 -12.65
N ALA A 11 -0.33 -8.12 -13.32
CA ALA A 11 0.97 -7.49 -13.53
C ALA A 11 0.84 -6.19 -14.34
N LEU A 12 0.10 -6.22 -15.46
CA LEU A 12 -0.14 -5.04 -16.30
C LEU A 12 -0.86 -3.91 -15.55
N PHE A 13 -1.85 -4.26 -14.70
CA PHE A 13 -2.53 -3.26 -13.88
C PHE A 13 -1.58 -2.60 -12.89
N ASN A 14 -0.83 -3.40 -12.10
CA ASN A 14 0.07 -2.86 -11.08
C ASN A 14 1.23 -2.06 -11.69
N LEU A 15 1.70 -2.46 -12.85
CA LEU A 15 2.67 -1.69 -13.63
C LEU A 15 2.09 -0.31 -14.00
N ALA A 16 0.90 -0.28 -14.60
CA ALA A 16 0.23 0.97 -14.97
C ALA A 16 -0.12 1.83 -13.75
N ALA A 17 -0.66 1.24 -12.70
CA ALA A 17 -1.07 1.94 -11.48
C ALA A 17 0.06 2.76 -10.86
N ASN A 18 1.30 2.39 -11.12
CA ASN A 18 2.47 3.03 -10.53
C ASN A 18 3.20 4.03 -11.43
N TYR A 19 2.76 4.26 -12.69
CA TYR A 19 3.42 5.22 -13.59
C TYR A 19 3.38 6.66 -13.09
N ALA A 20 2.28 7.10 -12.48
CA ALA A 20 2.11 8.47 -12.02
C ALA A 20 2.91 8.80 -10.75
N HIS A 21 3.21 7.81 -9.92
CA HIS A 21 3.81 8.07 -8.61
C HIS A 21 5.16 8.82 -8.65
N PRO A 22 6.15 8.42 -9.50
CA PRO A 22 7.44 9.11 -9.55
C PRO A 22 7.35 10.52 -10.14
N VAL A 23 6.31 10.83 -10.92
CA VAL A 23 6.12 12.16 -11.54
C VAL A 23 5.24 13.10 -10.72
N THR A 24 4.47 12.58 -9.77
CA THR A 24 3.54 13.37 -8.94
C THR A 24 4.23 14.55 -8.22
N PRO A 25 5.42 14.42 -7.60
CA PRO A 25 6.12 15.55 -7.00
C PRO A 25 6.43 16.66 -8.02
N THR A 26 6.92 16.30 -9.20
CA THR A 26 7.18 17.24 -10.28
C THR A 26 5.91 17.93 -10.75
N TYR A 27 4.81 17.18 -10.91
CA TYR A 27 3.51 17.71 -11.30
C TYR A 27 2.98 18.74 -10.30
N PHE A 28 3.05 18.47 -9.00
CA PHE A 28 2.62 19.40 -7.96
C PHE A 28 3.46 20.69 -7.94
N LYS A 29 4.77 20.58 -8.15
CA LYS A 29 5.65 21.74 -8.26
C LYS A 29 5.35 22.58 -9.51
N MET A 30 5.05 21.94 -10.65
CA MET A 30 4.65 22.65 -11.88
C MET A 30 3.34 23.45 -11.69
N LEU A 31 2.43 22.94 -10.87
CA LEU A 31 1.16 23.60 -10.56
C LEU A 31 1.26 24.60 -9.41
N HIS A 32 2.44 24.79 -8.81
CA HIS A 32 2.67 25.64 -7.64
C HIS A 32 1.73 25.34 -6.47
N LEU A 33 1.42 24.05 -6.26
CA LEU A 33 0.56 23.62 -5.16
C LEU A 33 1.32 23.63 -3.82
N ASP A 34 0.56 23.78 -2.73
CA ASP A 34 1.09 23.66 -1.38
C ASP A 34 1.78 22.31 -1.16
N ASN A 35 2.89 22.32 -0.40
CA ASN A 35 3.66 21.12 -0.14
C ASN A 35 2.84 20.02 0.55
N SER A 36 1.84 20.38 1.38
CA SER A 36 0.99 19.39 2.06
C SER A 36 0.17 18.50 1.11
N VAL A 37 0.00 18.94 -0.15
CA VAL A 37 -0.82 18.22 -1.14
C VAL A 37 -0.25 16.83 -1.46
N PHE A 38 1.07 16.62 -1.39
CA PHE A 38 1.64 15.30 -1.65
C PHE A 38 1.13 14.24 -0.65
N GLY A 39 1.16 14.57 0.64
CA GLY A 39 0.70 13.67 1.69
C GLY A 39 -0.82 13.57 1.74
N THR A 40 -1.51 14.71 1.65
CA THR A 40 -2.98 14.76 1.66
C THR A 40 -3.58 13.98 0.48
N SER A 41 -3.01 14.08 -0.72
CA SER A 41 -3.50 13.36 -1.90
C SER A 41 -3.37 11.84 -1.75
N PHE A 42 -2.28 11.35 -1.16
CA PHE A 42 -2.10 9.94 -0.86
C PHE A 42 -3.05 9.47 0.26
N ALA A 43 -3.20 10.27 1.31
CA ALA A 43 -4.10 9.97 2.42
C ALA A 43 -5.56 9.85 1.96
N VAL A 44 -6.03 10.77 1.10
CA VAL A 44 -7.37 10.76 0.51
C VAL A 44 -7.59 9.53 -0.36
N MET A 45 -6.61 9.13 -1.17
CA MET A 45 -6.68 7.90 -1.98
C MET A 45 -6.76 6.66 -1.08
N SER A 46 -5.91 6.57 -0.06
CA SER A 46 -5.90 5.45 0.91
C SER A 46 -7.21 5.38 1.69
N PHE A 47 -7.77 6.52 2.07
CA PHE A 47 -9.08 6.61 2.69
C PHE A 47 -10.19 6.10 1.76
N GLY A 48 -10.15 6.46 0.47
CA GLY A 48 -11.07 5.95 -0.54
C GLY A 48 -11.03 4.41 -0.64
N ILE A 49 -9.82 3.81 -0.67
CA ILE A 49 -9.65 2.35 -0.65
C ILE A 49 -10.27 1.75 0.62
N PHE A 50 -9.96 2.35 1.78
CA PHE A 50 -10.42 1.86 3.08
C PHE A 50 -11.94 1.81 3.17
N ILE A 51 -12.63 2.90 2.82
CA ILE A 51 -14.09 2.96 2.93
C ILE A 51 -14.82 2.15 1.86
N ALA A 52 -14.23 2.00 0.65
CA ALA A 52 -14.86 1.29 -0.45
C ALA A 52 -14.67 -0.23 -0.38
N SER A 53 -13.61 -0.73 0.26
CA SER A 53 -13.29 -2.16 0.28
C SER A 53 -14.42 -3.05 0.85
N PRO A 54 -15.11 -2.71 1.96
CA PRO A 54 -16.24 -3.49 2.45
C PRO A 54 -17.43 -3.51 1.48
N PHE A 55 -17.72 -2.38 0.83
CA PHE A 55 -18.76 -2.28 -0.19
C PHE A 55 -18.46 -3.20 -1.37
N TRP A 56 -17.26 -3.12 -1.93
CA TRP A 56 -16.86 -3.97 -3.05
C TRP A 56 -16.80 -5.45 -2.69
N SER A 57 -16.45 -5.77 -1.44
CA SER A 57 -16.47 -7.16 -0.96
C SER A 57 -17.88 -7.75 -0.98
N LYS A 58 -18.90 -6.97 -0.65
CA LYS A 58 -20.32 -7.39 -0.74
C LYS A 58 -20.78 -7.51 -2.21
N ILE A 59 -20.40 -6.53 -3.03
CA ILE A 59 -20.75 -6.52 -4.46
C ILE A 59 -20.17 -7.75 -5.18
N THR A 60 -18.93 -8.17 -4.89
CA THR A 60 -18.35 -9.37 -5.51
C THR A 60 -19.03 -10.68 -5.11
N GLY A 61 -19.81 -10.70 -4.02
CA GLY A 61 -20.69 -11.82 -3.67
C GLY A 61 -21.97 -11.88 -4.52
N LEU A 62 -22.36 -10.77 -5.14
CA LEU A 62 -23.61 -10.62 -5.88
C LEU A 62 -23.42 -10.55 -7.40
N VAL A 63 -22.28 -10.05 -7.84
CA VAL A 63 -21.89 -9.97 -9.25
C VAL A 63 -20.54 -10.64 -9.46
N ASN A 64 -20.24 -11.01 -10.72
CA ASN A 64 -18.96 -11.64 -11.04
C ASN A 64 -17.78 -10.74 -10.68
N SER A 65 -16.78 -11.31 -10.02
CA SER A 65 -15.56 -10.59 -9.65
C SER A 65 -14.87 -9.93 -10.86
N LYS A 66 -14.92 -10.55 -12.06
CA LYS A 66 -14.36 -9.95 -13.28
C LYS A 66 -14.96 -8.58 -13.63
N SER A 67 -16.27 -8.41 -13.41
CA SER A 67 -16.96 -7.14 -13.66
C SER A 67 -16.51 -6.07 -12.66
N VAL A 68 -16.36 -6.45 -11.39
CA VAL A 68 -15.86 -5.56 -10.34
C VAL A 68 -14.40 -5.15 -10.61
N ILE A 69 -13.55 -6.08 -11.05
CA ILE A 69 -12.17 -5.79 -11.47
C ILE A 69 -12.16 -4.79 -12.63
N ALA A 70 -12.96 -5.03 -13.67
CA ALA A 70 -13.04 -4.14 -14.82
C ALA A 70 -13.53 -2.72 -14.45
N ILE A 71 -14.56 -2.63 -13.61
CA ILE A 71 -15.06 -1.35 -13.06
C ILE A 71 -13.93 -0.64 -12.28
N GLY A 72 -13.18 -1.39 -11.47
CA GLY A 72 -12.04 -0.86 -10.73
C GLY A 72 -10.95 -0.29 -11.66
N CYS A 73 -10.58 -1.01 -12.71
CA CYS A 73 -9.57 -0.56 -13.68
C CYS A 73 -10.02 0.69 -14.44
N ILE A 74 -11.24 0.67 -15.01
CA ILE A 74 -11.77 1.78 -15.80
C ILE A 74 -12.06 2.99 -14.91
N GLY A 75 -12.64 2.77 -13.72
CA GLY A 75 -12.86 3.82 -12.73
C GLY A 75 -11.55 4.48 -12.29
N TYR A 76 -10.48 3.70 -12.11
CA TYR A 76 -9.16 4.26 -11.80
C TYR A 76 -8.59 5.04 -13.00
N ALA A 77 -8.77 4.57 -14.22
CA ALA A 77 -8.36 5.33 -15.42
C ALA A 77 -9.06 6.69 -15.51
N ILE A 78 -10.38 6.74 -15.29
CA ILE A 78 -11.16 8.00 -15.27
C ILE A 78 -10.68 8.92 -14.13
N ALA A 79 -10.50 8.40 -12.95
CA ALA A 79 -10.01 9.16 -11.80
C ALA A 79 -8.60 9.71 -12.04
N GLN A 80 -7.73 8.93 -12.66
CA GLN A 80 -6.37 9.35 -13.01
C GLN A 80 -6.35 10.39 -14.12
N PHE A 81 -7.26 10.30 -15.08
CA PHE A 81 -7.46 11.36 -16.07
C PHE A 81 -7.90 12.67 -15.39
N LEU A 82 -8.87 12.61 -14.48
CA LEU A 82 -9.31 13.78 -13.71
C LEU A 82 -8.16 14.37 -12.87
N PHE A 83 -7.32 13.53 -12.28
CA PHE A 83 -6.12 13.94 -11.57
C PHE A 83 -5.13 14.66 -12.51
N ALA A 84 -4.89 14.12 -13.70
CA ALA A 84 -3.93 14.65 -14.67
C ALA A 84 -4.33 16.00 -15.28
N VAL A 85 -5.64 16.26 -15.40
CA VAL A 85 -6.17 17.56 -15.88
C VAL A 85 -6.50 18.51 -14.73
N GLY A 86 -6.30 18.10 -13.48
CA GLY A 86 -6.59 18.88 -12.29
C GLY A 86 -5.55 19.99 -12.06
N HIS A 87 -5.96 21.25 -12.16
CA HIS A 87 -5.10 22.40 -11.88
C HIS A 87 -5.30 23.01 -10.48
N THR A 88 -6.24 22.48 -9.70
CA THR A 88 -6.54 22.93 -8.33
C THR A 88 -6.41 21.78 -7.34
N THR A 89 -6.04 22.12 -6.11
CA THR A 89 -5.97 21.14 -5.02
C THR A 89 -7.27 20.34 -4.86
N SER A 90 -8.42 21.00 -4.93
CA SER A 90 -9.73 20.32 -4.79
C SER A 90 -9.97 19.29 -5.88
N LEU A 91 -9.68 19.60 -7.14
CA LEU A 91 -9.89 18.67 -8.26
C LEU A 91 -8.91 17.48 -8.19
N ILE A 92 -7.67 17.73 -7.77
CA ILE A 92 -6.67 16.70 -7.51
C ILE A 92 -7.14 15.75 -6.39
N LEU A 93 -7.66 16.29 -5.28
CA LEU A 93 -8.14 15.48 -4.16
C LEU A 93 -9.40 14.68 -4.53
N ILE A 94 -10.32 15.24 -5.32
CA ILE A 94 -11.46 14.51 -5.87
C ILE A 94 -10.98 13.36 -6.76
N GLY A 95 -10.04 13.61 -7.67
CA GLY A 95 -9.44 12.57 -8.51
C GLY A 95 -8.81 11.46 -7.66
N ARG A 96 -8.10 11.80 -6.58
CA ARG A 96 -7.50 10.83 -5.65
C ARG A 96 -8.52 10.03 -4.87
N LEU A 97 -9.60 10.66 -4.41
CA LEU A 97 -10.69 9.95 -3.73
C LEU A 97 -11.34 8.92 -4.67
N LEU A 98 -11.71 9.34 -5.88
CA LEU A 98 -12.29 8.45 -6.89
C LEU A 98 -11.32 7.33 -7.28
N ALA A 99 -10.02 7.63 -7.41
CA ALA A 99 -8.98 6.62 -7.62
C ALA A 99 -8.95 5.58 -6.50
N GLY A 100 -9.05 6.03 -5.24
CA GLY A 100 -9.11 5.14 -4.08
C GLY A 100 -10.34 4.23 -4.09
N LEU A 101 -11.52 4.80 -4.36
CA LEU A 101 -12.77 4.03 -4.47
C LEU A 101 -12.68 2.94 -5.55
N ALA A 102 -12.11 3.27 -6.71
CA ALA A 102 -11.92 2.35 -7.83
C ALA A 102 -10.83 1.31 -7.56
N CYS A 103 -9.70 1.68 -6.96
CA CYS A 103 -8.66 0.74 -6.56
C CYS A 103 -9.18 -0.28 -5.54
N GLY A 104 -10.07 0.13 -4.62
CA GLY A 104 -10.75 -0.78 -3.71
C GLY A 104 -11.51 -1.89 -4.45
N ALA A 105 -12.22 -1.54 -5.55
CA ALA A 105 -12.90 -2.51 -6.41
C ALA A 105 -11.91 -3.51 -7.03
N PHE A 106 -10.81 -2.99 -7.59
CA PHE A 106 -9.79 -3.83 -8.22
C PHE A 106 -9.19 -4.83 -7.24
N PHE A 107 -8.66 -4.37 -6.09
CA PHE A 107 -7.98 -5.23 -5.14
C PHE A 107 -8.91 -6.30 -4.55
N VAL A 108 -10.11 -5.90 -4.16
CA VAL A 108 -11.12 -6.83 -3.62
C VAL A 108 -11.59 -7.83 -4.70
N GLY A 109 -11.83 -7.35 -5.92
CA GLY A 109 -12.25 -8.20 -7.05
C GLY A 109 -11.20 -9.24 -7.40
N VAL A 110 -9.92 -8.86 -7.49
CA VAL A 110 -8.80 -9.79 -7.77
C VAL A 110 -8.66 -10.83 -6.67
N LEU A 111 -8.72 -10.41 -5.40
CA LEU A 111 -8.65 -11.33 -4.25
C LEU A 111 -9.75 -12.37 -4.29
N ASN A 112 -11.01 -11.96 -4.48
CA ASN A 112 -12.15 -12.85 -4.56
C ASN A 112 -12.05 -13.79 -5.78
N TYR A 113 -11.66 -13.27 -6.94
CA TYR A 113 -11.45 -14.09 -8.13
C TYR A 113 -10.40 -15.17 -7.92
N ILE A 114 -9.27 -14.84 -7.26
CA ILE A 114 -8.21 -15.81 -6.91
C ILE A 114 -8.76 -16.87 -5.96
N VAL A 115 -9.48 -16.46 -4.92
CA VAL A 115 -10.07 -17.40 -3.94
C VAL A 115 -11.04 -18.35 -4.61
N ASN A 116 -11.93 -17.84 -5.48
CA ASN A 116 -12.94 -18.65 -6.19
C ASN A 116 -12.33 -19.61 -7.20
N LEU A 117 -11.20 -19.27 -7.81
CA LEU A 117 -10.47 -20.15 -8.75
C LEU A 117 -9.54 -21.17 -8.09
N SER A 118 -9.28 -21.03 -6.79
CA SER A 118 -8.27 -21.82 -6.10
C SER A 118 -8.91 -22.94 -5.29
N SER A 119 -8.34 -24.16 -5.41
CA SER A 119 -8.60 -25.21 -4.41
C SER A 119 -8.02 -24.76 -3.05
N GLU A 120 -8.53 -25.31 -1.95
CA GLU A 120 -8.07 -24.99 -0.60
C GLU A 120 -6.55 -25.15 -0.44
N THR A 121 -5.99 -26.23 -1.04
CA THR A 121 -4.55 -26.54 -0.99
C THR A 121 -3.67 -25.52 -1.72
N ASN A 122 -4.18 -24.88 -2.79
CA ASN A 122 -3.41 -23.97 -3.63
C ASN A 122 -3.71 -22.48 -3.38
N ARG A 123 -4.71 -22.17 -2.52
CA ARG A 123 -5.16 -20.80 -2.28
C ARG A 123 -4.05 -19.92 -1.73
N GLY A 124 -3.33 -20.39 -0.71
CA GLY A 124 -2.21 -19.66 -0.11
C GLY A 124 -1.10 -19.37 -1.12
N ALA A 125 -0.71 -20.37 -1.93
CA ALA A 125 0.30 -20.20 -2.96
C ALA A 125 -0.11 -19.17 -4.03
N ASN A 126 -1.38 -19.19 -4.46
CA ASN A 126 -1.88 -18.23 -5.45
C ASN A 126 -1.96 -16.79 -4.89
N LEU A 127 -2.33 -16.62 -3.62
CA LEU A 127 -2.34 -15.32 -2.95
C LEU A 127 -0.92 -14.76 -2.78
N THR A 128 0.04 -15.62 -2.41
CA THR A 128 1.47 -15.25 -2.33
C THR A 128 2.01 -14.85 -3.70
N LEU A 129 1.69 -15.61 -4.75
CA LEU A 129 2.08 -15.28 -6.11
C LEU A 129 1.51 -13.93 -6.54
N ASN A 130 0.23 -13.65 -6.22
CA ASN A 130 -0.40 -12.36 -6.48
C ASN A 130 0.35 -11.20 -5.79
N ALA A 131 0.68 -11.34 -4.52
CA ALA A 131 1.43 -10.31 -3.78
C ALA A 131 2.82 -10.08 -4.38
N THR A 132 3.52 -11.14 -4.78
CA THR A 132 4.83 -11.06 -5.44
C THR A 132 4.73 -10.31 -6.78
N ILE A 133 3.74 -10.68 -7.61
CA ILE A 133 3.51 -10.02 -8.90
C ILE A 133 3.18 -8.53 -8.70
N GLN A 134 2.32 -8.19 -7.74
CA GLN A 134 2.02 -6.79 -7.42
C GLN A 134 3.28 -6.01 -7.04
N THR A 135 4.13 -6.56 -6.18
CA THR A 135 5.37 -5.90 -5.74
C THR A 135 6.33 -5.66 -6.90
N VAL A 136 6.60 -6.70 -7.70
CA VAL A 136 7.54 -6.62 -8.82
C VAL A 136 7.00 -5.68 -9.91
N ALA A 137 5.74 -5.84 -10.30
CA ALA A 137 5.12 -4.99 -11.32
C ALA A 137 5.02 -3.52 -10.87
N SER A 138 4.76 -3.26 -9.58
CA SER A 138 4.76 -1.90 -9.04
C SER A 138 6.14 -1.25 -9.13
N ALA A 139 7.21 -1.98 -8.76
CA ALA A 139 8.58 -1.48 -8.86
C ALA A 139 8.96 -1.15 -10.31
N LEU A 140 8.61 -2.03 -11.25
CA LEU A 140 8.80 -1.78 -12.69
C LEU A 140 7.96 -0.59 -13.17
N GLY A 141 6.73 -0.45 -12.66
CA GLY A 141 5.85 0.68 -12.96
C GLY A 141 6.46 2.01 -12.52
N TYR A 142 7.02 2.09 -11.32
CA TYR A 142 7.77 3.27 -10.86
C TYR A 142 8.93 3.60 -11.78
N PHE A 143 9.72 2.60 -12.19
CA PHE A 143 10.83 2.80 -13.09
C PHE A 143 10.38 3.34 -14.45
N VAL A 144 9.43 2.67 -15.11
CA VAL A 144 8.89 3.09 -16.41
C VAL A 144 8.23 4.46 -16.33
N GLY A 145 7.41 4.71 -15.31
CA GLY A 145 6.75 6.00 -15.09
C GLY A 145 7.73 7.14 -14.88
N GLY A 146 8.82 6.89 -14.14
CA GLY A 146 9.89 7.86 -13.96
C GLY A 146 10.63 8.21 -15.26
N MET A 147 10.89 7.21 -16.09
CA MET A 147 11.51 7.41 -17.41
C MET A 147 10.60 8.19 -18.36
N LEU A 148 9.31 7.83 -18.43
CA LEU A 148 8.32 8.58 -19.22
C LEU A 148 8.20 10.03 -18.72
N GLY A 149 8.18 10.23 -17.40
CA GLY A 149 8.05 11.52 -16.77
C GLY A 149 9.27 12.43 -16.94
N ALA A 150 10.46 11.85 -17.15
CA ALA A 150 11.65 12.63 -17.50
C ALA A 150 11.52 13.28 -18.89
N TYR A 151 10.79 12.64 -19.79
CA TYR A 151 10.45 13.17 -21.10
C TYR A 151 9.35 14.23 -21.01
N ASN A 152 8.21 13.82 -20.42
CA ASN A 152 7.07 14.69 -20.18
C ASN A 152 6.18 14.11 -19.07
N VAL A 153 5.85 14.91 -18.06
CA VAL A 153 5.01 14.50 -16.93
C VAL A 153 3.65 13.96 -17.39
N TYR A 154 3.03 14.64 -18.37
CA TYR A 154 1.73 14.23 -18.89
C TYR A 154 1.77 12.92 -19.70
N LEU A 155 2.95 12.55 -20.24
CA LEU A 155 3.11 11.26 -20.93
C LEU A 155 2.92 10.09 -19.97
N SER A 156 3.46 10.17 -18.74
CA SER A 156 3.23 9.15 -17.71
C SER A 156 1.77 8.98 -17.37
N PHE A 157 1.03 10.08 -17.24
CA PHE A 157 -0.42 10.05 -16.99
C PHE A 157 -1.20 9.48 -18.18
N ALA A 158 -0.89 9.91 -19.40
CA ALA A 158 -1.57 9.44 -20.61
C ALA A 158 -1.40 7.93 -20.80
N VAL A 159 -0.15 7.43 -20.69
CA VAL A 159 0.15 6.00 -20.82
C VAL A 159 -0.55 5.22 -19.69
N GLN A 160 -0.59 5.75 -18.47
CA GLN A 160 -1.32 5.14 -17.35
C GLN A 160 -2.81 5.00 -17.65
N VAL A 161 -3.47 6.07 -18.06
CA VAL A 161 -4.91 6.09 -18.39
C VAL A 161 -5.24 5.10 -19.50
N ILE A 162 -4.46 5.13 -20.58
CA ILE A 162 -4.65 4.23 -21.72
C ILE A 162 -4.49 2.77 -21.29
N GLN A 163 -3.40 2.45 -20.60
CA GLN A 163 -3.12 1.08 -20.18
C GLN A 163 -4.14 0.57 -19.17
N LEU A 164 -4.55 1.36 -18.16
CA LEU A 164 -5.59 0.98 -17.21
C LEU A 164 -6.93 0.68 -17.91
N THR A 165 -7.31 1.52 -18.90
CA THR A 165 -8.52 1.31 -19.67
C THR A 165 -8.46 0.01 -20.48
N LEU A 166 -7.35 -0.21 -21.21
CA LEU A 166 -7.14 -1.43 -21.98
C LEU A 166 -7.15 -2.68 -21.09
N VAL A 167 -6.45 -2.64 -19.96
CA VAL A 167 -6.40 -3.74 -19.00
C VAL A 167 -7.79 -4.01 -18.41
N GLY A 168 -8.57 -2.99 -18.10
CA GLY A 168 -9.96 -3.14 -17.65
C GLY A 168 -10.84 -3.86 -18.67
N ILE A 169 -10.75 -3.48 -19.95
CA ILE A 169 -11.45 -4.15 -21.06
C ILE A 169 -10.97 -5.60 -21.17
N LEU A 170 -9.66 -5.85 -21.13
CA LEU A 170 -9.11 -7.20 -21.22
C LEU A 170 -9.53 -8.09 -20.04
N PHE A 171 -9.61 -7.58 -18.83
CA PHE A 171 -10.17 -8.32 -17.69
C PHE A 171 -11.61 -8.75 -17.95
N TYR A 172 -12.43 -7.84 -18.46
CA TYR A 172 -13.82 -8.15 -18.76
C TYR A 172 -13.99 -9.20 -19.88
N LEU A 173 -13.17 -9.12 -20.93
CA LEU A 173 -13.26 -9.99 -22.10
C LEU A 173 -12.61 -11.36 -21.88
N LEU A 174 -11.45 -11.42 -21.24
CA LEU A 174 -10.62 -12.63 -21.19
C LEU A 174 -10.86 -13.48 -19.95
N LEU A 175 -11.38 -12.90 -18.84
CA LEU A 175 -11.70 -13.69 -17.67
C LEU A 175 -13.09 -14.32 -17.79
N GLU A 176 -13.21 -15.54 -17.30
CA GLU A 176 -14.49 -16.23 -17.20
C GLU A 176 -15.27 -15.74 -15.97
N LYS A 177 -16.57 -16.02 -15.95
CA LYS A 177 -17.41 -15.76 -14.78
C LYS A 177 -17.02 -16.71 -13.66
N ASP A 178 -16.87 -16.20 -12.44
CA ASP A 178 -16.43 -16.94 -11.25
C ASP A 178 -17.54 -17.20 -10.23
N SER A 179 -18.67 -16.50 -10.33
CA SER A 179 -19.84 -16.71 -9.48
C SER A 179 -21.13 -16.70 -10.30
N GLN A 180 -22.12 -17.46 -9.84
CA GLN A 180 -23.50 -17.31 -10.30
C GLN A 180 -24.18 -16.40 -9.27
N SER A 181 -24.55 -15.19 -9.68
CA SER A 181 -25.35 -14.29 -8.84
C SER A 181 -26.76 -14.85 -8.69
N THR A 182 -27.16 -15.16 -7.46
CA THR A 182 -28.46 -15.78 -7.15
C THR A 182 -29.45 -14.82 -6.49
N ASP A 183 -29.00 -13.65 -5.99
CA ASP A 183 -29.84 -12.78 -5.22
C ASP A 183 -30.12 -11.43 -5.87
N SER A 184 -31.33 -10.91 -5.65
CA SER A 184 -31.72 -9.56 -6.04
C SER A 184 -30.89 -8.53 -5.27
N LEU A 185 -30.21 -7.64 -6.01
CA LEU A 185 -29.41 -6.54 -5.47
C LEU A 185 -30.29 -5.55 -4.70
N GLN A 186 -30.31 -5.65 -3.36
CA GLN A 186 -30.85 -4.59 -2.50
C GLN A 186 -29.72 -3.64 -2.08
N LEU A 187 -29.48 -2.60 -2.87
CA LEU A 187 -28.39 -1.64 -2.66
C LEU A 187 -28.41 -0.98 -1.27
N SER A 188 -29.60 -0.72 -0.73
CA SER A 188 -29.78 -0.16 0.62
C SER A 188 -29.24 -1.09 1.72
N LEU A 189 -29.47 -2.40 1.59
CA LEU A 189 -28.95 -3.40 2.51
C LEU A 189 -27.42 -3.52 2.42
N ILE A 190 -26.90 -3.52 1.20
CA ILE A 190 -25.45 -3.55 0.96
C ILE A 190 -24.76 -2.36 1.59
N LEU A 191 -25.27 -1.14 1.40
CA LEU A 191 -24.70 0.07 1.99
C LEU A 191 -24.73 0.03 3.53
N LYS A 192 -25.82 -0.44 4.13
CA LYS A 192 -25.94 -0.56 5.59
C LYS A 192 -24.95 -1.57 6.18
N GLU A 193 -24.72 -2.69 5.50
CA GLU A 193 -23.79 -3.73 5.96
C GLU A 193 -22.32 -3.46 5.59
N SER A 194 -22.07 -2.51 4.68
CA SER A 194 -20.74 -2.16 4.20
C SER A 194 -20.03 -1.12 5.06
N ASN A 195 -20.49 -0.87 6.26
CA ASN A 195 -19.89 0.11 7.17
C ASN A 195 -18.46 -0.34 7.57
N PRO A 196 -17.40 0.39 7.18
CA PRO A 196 -16.03 0.04 7.53
C PRO A 196 -15.74 0.11 9.03
N LEU A 197 -16.49 0.92 9.78
CA LEU A 197 -16.37 1.04 11.23
C LEU A 197 -16.86 -0.20 11.97
N LYS A 198 -17.77 -1.00 11.36
CA LYS A 198 -18.25 -2.25 11.96
C LYS A 198 -17.08 -3.23 12.19
N ARG A 199 -16.09 -3.25 11.31
CA ARG A 199 -14.87 -4.06 11.51
C ARG A 199 -14.08 -3.65 12.76
N LEU A 200 -14.12 -2.38 13.14
CA LEU A 200 -13.49 -1.91 14.38
C LEU A 200 -14.29 -2.36 15.60
N GLU A 201 -15.62 -2.44 15.49
CA GLU A 201 -16.49 -2.99 16.54
C GLU A 201 -16.28 -4.50 16.73
N ASP A 202 -16.13 -5.25 15.63
CA ASP A 202 -15.82 -6.68 15.65
C ASP A 202 -14.50 -6.98 16.38
N GLY A 203 -13.59 -6.01 16.46
CA GLY A 203 -12.35 -6.10 17.24
C GLY A 203 -12.59 -6.43 18.72
N ARG A 204 -13.72 -6.04 19.29
CA ARG A 204 -14.08 -6.37 20.70
C ARG A 204 -14.17 -7.86 20.97
N LEU A 205 -14.43 -8.69 19.94
CA LEU A 205 -14.60 -10.13 20.07
C LEU A 205 -13.29 -10.87 20.39
N PHE A 206 -12.13 -10.30 20.00
CA PHE A 206 -10.82 -10.92 20.18
C PHE A 206 -9.78 -10.01 20.84
N MET A 207 -10.12 -8.72 21.07
CA MET A 207 -9.17 -7.74 21.58
C MET A 207 -8.71 -8.10 23.02
N ASN A 208 -7.42 -8.30 23.15
CA ASN A 208 -6.74 -8.47 24.42
C ASN A 208 -5.47 -7.59 24.45
N LYS A 209 -4.72 -7.61 25.56
CA LYS A 209 -3.50 -6.79 25.69
C LYS A 209 -2.43 -7.14 24.64
N ALA A 210 -2.32 -8.41 24.22
CA ALA A 210 -1.40 -8.84 23.18
C ALA A 210 -1.75 -8.20 21.85
N PHE A 211 -3.00 -8.36 21.41
CA PHE A 211 -3.47 -7.76 20.16
C PHE A 211 -3.43 -6.24 20.20
N ALA A 212 -3.79 -5.60 21.32
CA ALA A 212 -3.67 -4.15 21.46
C ALA A 212 -2.25 -3.66 21.20
N LEU A 213 -1.23 -4.34 21.76
CA LEU A 213 0.18 -4.01 21.50
C LEU A 213 0.58 -4.28 20.06
N LEU A 214 0.23 -5.44 19.48
CA LEU A 214 0.59 -5.80 18.10
C LEU A 214 -0.08 -4.89 17.06
N PHE A 215 -1.33 -4.51 17.28
CA PHE A 215 -2.02 -3.55 16.41
C PHE A 215 -1.48 -2.13 16.57
N SER A 216 -1.04 -1.74 17.78
CA SER A 216 -0.30 -0.49 17.96
C SER A 216 1.03 -0.51 17.19
N VAL A 217 1.77 -1.63 17.21
CA VAL A 217 2.96 -1.82 16.36
C VAL A 217 2.59 -1.65 14.89
N SER A 218 1.48 -2.23 14.43
CA SER A 218 1.01 -2.11 13.04
C SER A 218 0.74 -0.65 12.67
N ILE A 219 -0.10 0.05 13.44
CA ILE A 219 -0.44 1.45 13.16
C ILE A 219 0.82 2.31 13.11
N LEU A 220 1.70 2.20 14.09
CA LEU A 220 2.92 3.00 14.20
C LEU A 220 3.93 2.66 13.10
N LEU A 221 4.11 1.37 12.76
CA LEU A 221 4.98 0.94 11.67
C LEU A 221 4.53 1.54 10.32
N TYR A 222 3.23 1.41 10.00
CA TYR A 222 2.71 1.93 8.74
C TYR A 222 2.60 3.46 8.72
N LEU A 223 2.35 4.10 9.85
CA LEU A 223 2.44 5.56 9.99
C LEU A 223 3.86 6.05 9.69
N GLY A 224 4.85 5.49 10.37
CA GLY A 224 6.25 5.88 10.19
C GLY A 224 6.76 5.61 8.78
N TYR A 225 6.46 4.42 8.24
CA TYR A 225 6.82 4.07 6.87
C TYR A 225 6.20 5.03 5.85
N THR A 226 4.89 5.28 5.94
CA THR A 226 4.19 6.11 4.95
C THR A 226 4.60 7.58 5.06
N ALA A 227 4.81 8.08 6.28
CA ALA A 227 5.36 9.43 6.47
C ALA A 227 6.72 9.57 5.79
N PHE A 228 7.60 8.59 5.96
CA PHE A 228 8.89 8.57 5.29
C PHE A 228 8.75 8.40 3.78
N ASP A 229 8.00 7.40 3.30
CA ASP A 229 7.90 7.01 1.90
C ASP A 229 7.35 8.14 1.01
N GLN A 230 6.29 8.81 1.47
CA GLN A 230 5.72 9.94 0.75
C GLN A 230 6.67 11.14 0.75
N SER A 231 7.27 11.45 1.90
CA SER A 231 8.24 12.54 2.00
C SER A 231 9.53 12.26 1.22
N PHE A 232 10.00 11.01 1.18
CA PHE A 232 11.18 10.61 0.40
C PHE A 232 11.04 11.01 -1.07
N ASN A 233 9.92 10.65 -1.69
CA ASN A 233 9.65 10.97 -3.10
C ASN A 233 9.60 12.49 -3.34
N TYR A 234 8.94 13.22 -2.43
CA TYR A 234 8.80 14.66 -2.55
C TYR A 234 10.12 15.38 -2.28
N TYR A 235 10.87 14.97 -1.26
CA TYR A 235 12.16 15.54 -0.83
C TYR A 235 13.23 15.42 -1.91
N LEU A 236 13.27 14.29 -2.67
CA LEU A 236 14.18 14.11 -3.80
C LEU A 236 13.97 15.20 -4.87
N LYS A 237 12.71 15.59 -5.11
CA LYS A 237 12.37 16.65 -6.06
C LYS A 237 12.57 18.04 -5.45
N ASP A 238 12.11 18.26 -4.23
CA ASP A 238 12.04 19.58 -3.60
C ASP A 238 13.42 20.10 -3.16
N ILE A 239 14.19 19.27 -2.48
CA ILE A 239 15.48 19.65 -1.88
C ILE A 239 16.66 19.33 -2.79
N PHE A 240 16.68 18.13 -3.38
CA PHE A 240 17.76 17.71 -4.27
C PHE A 240 17.52 18.06 -5.74
N ASN A 241 16.34 18.58 -6.08
CA ASN A 241 15.93 18.98 -7.43
C ASN A 241 16.13 17.91 -8.50
N LEU A 242 15.98 16.62 -8.11
CA LEU A 242 16.18 15.50 -9.00
C LEU A 242 15.01 15.35 -9.98
N SER A 243 15.27 14.78 -11.15
CA SER A 243 14.25 14.46 -12.14
C SER A 243 13.40 13.24 -11.73
N SER A 244 12.22 13.10 -12.32
CA SER A 244 11.32 11.98 -12.08
C SER A 244 11.96 10.62 -12.38
N SER A 245 12.93 10.57 -13.33
CA SER A 245 13.68 9.34 -13.64
C SER A 245 14.50 8.84 -12.46
N PHE A 246 15.16 9.72 -11.70
CA PHE A 246 15.87 9.32 -10.49
C PHE A 246 14.92 8.73 -9.46
N ASN A 247 13.76 9.37 -9.26
CA ASN A 247 12.74 8.85 -8.35
C ASN A 247 12.26 7.44 -8.79
N GLY A 248 12.03 7.24 -10.09
CA GLY A 248 11.69 5.94 -10.66
C GLY A 248 12.79 4.89 -10.48
N ILE A 249 14.06 5.24 -10.73
CA ILE A 249 15.22 4.35 -10.55
C ILE A 249 15.35 3.93 -9.09
N PHE A 250 15.29 4.87 -8.14
CA PHE A 250 15.40 4.56 -6.72
C PHE A 250 14.28 3.64 -6.24
N LYS A 251 13.03 3.91 -6.63
CA LYS A 251 11.91 3.04 -6.27
C LYS A 251 11.99 1.66 -6.93
N GLY A 252 12.47 1.58 -8.17
CA GLY A 252 12.78 0.31 -8.82
C GLY A 252 13.83 -0.49 -8.05
N ALA A 253 14.94 0.15 -7.66
CA ALA A 253 16.00 -0.47 -6.86
C ALA A 253 15.48 -0.94 -5.49
N ILE A 254 14.65 -0.13 -4.81
CA ILE A 254 14.00 -0.49 -3.54
C ILE A 254 13.14 -1.76 -3.69
N GLY A 255 12.40 -1.88 -4.80
CA GLY A 255 11.62 -3.10 -5.08
C GLY A 255 12.50 -4.35 -5.17
N ILE A 256 13.65 -4.26 -5.86
CA ILE A 256 14.63 -5.35 -5.95
C ILE A 256 15.25 -5.65 -4.57
N ILE A 257 15.65 -4.64 -3.82
CA ILE A 257 16.19 -4.79 -2.46
C ILE A 257 15.17 -5.51 -1.57
N SER A 258 13.91 -5.08 -1.59
CA SER A 258 12.84 -5.69 -0.80
C SER A 258 12.63 -7.16 -1.16
N LEU A 259 12.67 -7.49 -2.45
CA LEU A 259 12.55 -8.88 -2.92
C LEU A 259 13.71 -9.74 -2.40
N ILE A 260 14.95 -9.28 -2.59
CA ILE A 260 16.16 -10.01 -2.15
C ILE A 260 16.13 -10.20 -0.63
N VAL A 261 15.87 -9.13 0.12
CA VAL A 261 15.87 -9.16 1.59
C VAL A 261 14.79 -10.10 2.12
N ASN A 262 13.58 -10.08 1.57
CA ASN A 262 12.49 -10.95 1.99
C ASN A 262 12.76 -12.43 1.67
N THR A 263 13.28 -12.73 0.48
CA THR A 263 13.54 -14.11 0.05
C THR A 263 14.79 -14.73 0.67
N SER A 264 15.72 -13.92 1.19
CA SER A 264 16.93 -14.39 1.89
C SER A 264 16.81 -14.25 3.40
N ILE A 265 17.00 -13.04 3.90
CA ILE A 265 17.02 -12.74 5.35
C ILE A 265 15.65 -13.00 5.98
N GLY A 266 14.56 -12.58 5.31
CA GLY A 266 13.19 -12.75 5.82
C GLY A 266 12.85 -14.21 6.05
N LEU A 267 13.08 -15.09 5.06
CA LEU A 267 12.84 -16.52 5.20
C LEU A 267 13.76 -17.16 6.26
N TYR A 268 15.01 -16.73 6.36
CA TYR A 268 15.92 -17.20 7.41
C TYR A 268 15.41 -16.84 8.81
N LEU A 269 15.00 -15.57 9.02
CA LEU A 269 14.49 -15.12 10.31
C LEU A 269 13.21 -15.87 10.71
N MET A 270 12.27 -16.05 9.78
CA MET A 270 11.01 -16.77 10.04
C MET A 270 11.22 -18.25 10.39
N LYS A 271 12.22 -18.92 9.79
CA LYS A 271 12.46 -20.35 10.01
C LYS A 271 13.36 -20.65 11.21
N ASN A 272 14.35 -19.78 11.48
CA ASN A 272 15.45 -20.11 12.39
C ASN A 272 15.51 -19.25 13.65
N THR A 273 14.59 -18.27 13.81
CA THR A 273 14.66 -17.36 14.97
C THR A 273 13.28 -17.20 15.64
N LYS A 274 13.30 -16.70 16.87
CA LYS A 274 12.05 -16.26 17.54
C LYS A 274 11.56 -14.97 16.89
N ILE A 275 10.41 -15.01 16.22
CA ILE A 275 9.85 -13.91 15.42
C ILE A 275 9.71 -12.63 16.24
N SER A 276 9.21 -12.74 17.50
CA SER A 276 9.09 -11.61 18.41
C SER A 276 10.44 -10.91 18.69
N LYS A 277 11.53 -11.68 18.79
CA LYS A 277 12.89 -11.15 18.99
C LYS A 277 13.40 -10.48 17.72
N SER A 278 13.21 -11.12 16.57
CA SER A 278 13.65 -10.59 15.27
C SER A 278 12.94 -9.29 14.92
N LEU A 279 11.63 -9.20 15.18
CA LEU A 279 10.86 -7.99 14.95
C LEU A 279 11.40 -6.80 15.77
N ILE A 280 11.79 -7.00 17.03
CA ILE A 280 12.38 -5.96 17.89
C ILE A 280 13.68 -5.43 17.28
N TYR A 281 14.60 -6.31 16.87
CA TYR A 281 15.87 -5.87 16.26
C TYR A 281 15.67 -5.16 14.91
N VAL A 282 14.72 -5.63 14.10
CA VAL A 282 14.38 -5.02 12.82
C VAL A 282 13.78 -3.62 13.02
N LEU A 283 12.87 -3.44 13.98
CA LEU A 283 12.30 -2.13 14.32
C LEU A 283 13.34 -1.17 14.93
N LEU A 284 14.23 -1.69 15.77
CA LEU A 284 15.34 -0.89 16.32
C LEU A 284 16.27 -0.42 15.19
N GLY A 285 16.66 -1.32 14.28
CA GLY A 285 17.49 -0.98 13.12
C GLY A 285 16.80 0.06 12.22
N ALA A 286 15.51 -0.11 11.94
CA ALA A 286 14.72 0.84 11.15
C ALA A 286 14.67 2.23 11.82
N SER A 287 14.43 2.30 13.13
CA SER A 287 14.41 3.58 13.87
C SER A 287 15.78 4.25 13.93
N THR A 288 16.85 3.49 14.11
CA THR A 288 18.22 4.01 14.10
C THR A 288 18.58 4.60 12.72
N LEU A 289 18.18 3.93 11.65
CA LEU A 289 18.40 4.44 10.27
C LEU A 289 17.64 5.74 10.01
N MET A 290 16.44 5.93 10.61
CA MET A 290 15.73 7.20 10.51
C MET A 290 16.52 8.36 11.12
N VAL A 291 17.26 8.14 12.21
CA VAL A 291 18.15 9.15 12.76
C VAL A 291 19.25 9.50 11.76
N LEU A 292 19.88 8.50 11.14
CA LEU A 292 20.90 8.73 10.11
C LEU A 292 20.34 9.50 8.90
N ILE A 293 19.12 9.17 8.45
CA ILE A 293 18.45 9.86 7.35
C ILE A 293 18.15 11.31 7.72
N LEU A 294 17.67 11.57 8.95
CA LEU A 294 17.34 12.90 9.45
C LEU A 294 18.55 13.86 9.42
N PHE A 295 19.74 13.35 9.73
CA PHE A 295 20.97 14.14 9.73
C PHE A 295 21.77 14.06 8.42
N SER A 296 21.24 13.38 7.40
CA SER A 296 21.91 13.24 6.10
C SER A 296 21.69 14.46 5.22
N HIS A 297 22.69 15.32 5.11
CA HIS A 297 22.68 16.50 4.23
C HIS A 297 23.19 16.21 2.81
N HIS A 298 23.87 15.09 2.61
CA HIS A 298 24.41 14.68 1.31
C HIS A 298 23.51 13.65 0.64
N LEU A 299 23.23 13.83 -0.65
CA LEU A 299 22.36 12.93 -1.44
C LEU A 299 22.77 11.46 -1.32
N THR A 300 24.07 11.16 -1.44
CA THR A 300 24.57 9.77 -1.39
C THR A 300 24.27 9.11 -0.05
N ALA A 301 24.54 9.80 1.08
CA ALA A 301 24.27 9.29 2.42
C ALA A 301 22.76 9.11 2.64
N TYR A 302 21.95 10.07 2.19
CA TYR A 302 20.50 10.02 2.26
C TYR A 302 19.94 8.80 1.50
N VAL A 303 20.40 8.57 0.25
CA VAL A 303 19.94 7.47 -0.59
C VAL A 303 20.36 6.12 -0.04
N ILE A 304 21.63 5.96 0.35
CA ILE A 304 22.13 4.69 0.90
C ILE A 304 21.37 4.33 2.18
N SER A 305 21.26 5.26 3.14
CA SER A 305 20.52 5.04 4.38
C SER A 305 19.06 4.70 4.12
N SER A 306 18.43 5.35 3.14
CA SER A 306 17.05 5.08 2.73
C SER A 306 16.90 3.67 2.13
N CYS A 307 17.81 3.24 1.26
CA CYS A 307 17.79 1.89 0.69
C CYS A 307 17.90 0.81 1.79
N ILE A 308 18.78 1.02 2.77
CA ILE A 308 18.92 0.10 3.90
C ILE A 308 17.64 0.11 4.75
N PHE A 309 17.06 1.28 5.01
CA PHE A 309 15.79 1.43 5.74
C PHE A 309 14.65 0.64 5.06
N TYR A 310 14.52 0.72 3.74
CA TYR A 310 13.51 -0.06 3.00
C TYR A 310 13.72 -1.57 3.15
N GLY A 311 14.97 -2.03 3.28
CA GLY A 311 15.27 -3.43 3.59
C GLY A 311 14.74 -3.84 4.98
N PHE A 312 14.94 -3.02 6.01
CA PHE A 312 14.39 -3.27 7.35
C PHE A 312 12.86 -3.22 7.35
N TYR A 313 12.27 -2.28 6.64
CA TYR A 313 10.82 -2.22 6.49
C TYR A 313 10.25 -3.47 5.81
N ALA A 314 10.89 -3.94 4.75
CA ALA A 314 10.48 -5.15 4.04
C ALA A 314 10.45 -6.38 4.96
N LEU A 315 11.37 -6.49 5.92
CA LEU A 315 11.38 -7.55 6.93
C LEU A 315 10.29 -7.36 8.00
N SER A 316 9.98 -6.11 8.37
CA SER A 316 9.06 -5.81 9.47
C SER A 316 7.65 -6.33 9.19
N THR A 317 7.17 -6.16 7.96
CA THR A 317 5.79 -6.49 7.58
C THR A 317 5.47 -7.98 7.70
N PRO A 318 6.23 -8.93 7.10
CA PRO A 318 5.92 -10.34 7.22
C PRO A 318 6.14 -10.88 8.64
N LEU A 319 7.15 -10.37 9.38
CA LEU A 319 7.38 -10.76 10.77
C LEU A 319 6.22 -10.35 11.67
N LEU A 320 5.70 -9.12 11.51
CA LEU A 320 4.55 -8.65 12.28
C LEU A 320 3.28 -9.42 11.92
N GLN A 321 3.03 -9.66 10.64
CA GLN A 321 1.86 -10.42 10.17
C GLN A 321 1.89 -11.85 10.69
N ASP A 322 3.05 -12.51 10.68
CA ASP A 322 3.19 -13.87 11.17
C ASP A 322 2.96 -13.93 12.70
N LEU A 323 3.51 -12.97 13.46
CA LEU A 323 3.31 -12.87 14.89
C LEU A 323 1.83 -12.68 15.25
N ILE A 324 1.10 -11.83 14.55
CA ILE A 324 -0.35 -11.62 14.71
C ILE A 324 -1.11 -12.91 14.36
N THR A 325 -0.69 -13.62 13.32
CA THR A 325 -1.33 -14.86 12.86
C THR A 325 -1.13 -16.00 13.85
N GLN A 326 0.05 -16.08 14.49
CA GLN A 326 0.35 -17.08 15.53
C GLN A 326 -0.45 -16.84 16.82
N GLU A 327 -0.70 -15.57 17.16
CA GLU A 327 -1.49 -15.20 18.35
C GLU A 327 -2.99 -15.46 18.14
N ALA A 328 -3.47 -15.51 16.88
CA ALA A 328 -4.87 -15.66 16.55
C ALA A 328 -5.32 -17.12 16.66
N GLN A 329 -6.45 -17.33 17.37
CA GLN A 329 -7.17 -18.62 17.37
C GLN A 329 -7.67 -18.95 15.97
N VAL A 330 -7.77 -20.25 15.64
CA VAL A 330 -8.15 -20.71 14.30
C VAL A 330 -9.48 -20.11 13.85
N GLU A 331 -10.45 -20.05 14.76
CA GLU A 331 -11.81 -19.58 14.53
C GLU A 331 -11.90 -18.08 14.25
N THR A 332 -11.04 -17.28 14.87
CA THR A 332 -11.05 -15.80 14.75
C THR A 332 -9.97 -15.28 13.81
N ARG A 333 -9.11 -16.13 13.27
CA ARG A 333 -7.93 -15.73 12.46
C ARG A 333 -8.28 -14.79 11.30
N ASN A 334 -9.33 -15.09 10.55
CA ASN A 334 -9.74 -14.23 9.42
C ASN A 334 -10.20 -12.85 9.88
N LEU A 335 -10.90 -12.78 11.02
CA LEU A 335 -11.34 -11.52 11.62
C LEU A 335 -10.14 -10.69 12.11
N VAL A 336 -9.19 -11.32 12.79
CA VAL A 336 -7.93 -10.71 13.26
C VAL A 336 -7.11 -10.17 12.10
N LEU A 337 -6.96 -10.92 11.00
CA LEU A 337 -6.25 -10.46 9.80
C LEU A 337 -6.98 -9.33 9.10
N GLY A 338 -8.31 -9.35 9.06
CA GLY A 338 -9.12 -8.25 8.55
C GLY A 338 -8.94 -6.96 9.37
N PHE A 339 -8.88 -7.09 10.70
CA PHE A 339 -8.60 -5.97 11.61
C PHE A 339 -7.17 -5.44 11.43
N TYR A 340 -6.20 -6.33 11.27
CA TYR A 340 -4.82 -5.97 10.96
C TYR A 340 -4.73 -5.11 9.69
N GLN A 341 -5.44 -5.46 8.61
CA GLN A 341 -5.50 -4.66 7.39
C GLN A 341 -6.09 -3.25 7.65
N SER A 342 -7.08 -3.15 8.52
CA SER A 342 -7.65 -1.86 8.91
C SER A 342 -6.63 -1.00 9.69
N THR A 343 -5.83 -1.60 10.57
CA THR A 343 -4.76 -0.88 11.30
C THR A 343 -3.65 -0.40 10.37
N GLN A 344 -3.30 -1.18 9.34
CA GLN A 344 -2.37 -0.76 8.29
C GLN A 344 -2.90 0.47 7.55
N SER A 345 -4.15 0.41 7.10
CA SER A 345 -4.78 1.53 6.37
C SER A 345 -4.84 2.79 7.22
N LEU A 346 -5.18 2.67 8.51
CA LEU A 346 -5.17 3.81 9.45
C LEU A 346 -3.76 4.40 9.59
N GLY A 347 -2.75 3.57 9.78
CA GLY A 347 -1.35 4.02 9.83
C GLY A 347 -0.93 4.75 8.56
N GLN A 348 -1.28 4.22 7.38
CA GLN A 348 -0.97 4.84 6.09
C GLN A 348 -1.65 6.20 5.91
N ILE A 349 -2.95 6.29 6.23
CA ILE A 349 -3.72 7.53 6.12
C ILE A 349 -3.12 8.62 7.03
N LEU A 350 -2.91 8.28 8.31
CA LEU A 350 -2.35 9.21 9.28
C LEU A 350 -0.91 9.61 8.93
N GLY A 351 -0.07 8.65 8.54
CA GLY A 351 1.31 8.91 8.16
C GLY A 351 1.43 9.84 6.97
N ALA A 352 0.67 9.61 5.91
CA ALA A 352 0.68 10.47 4.73
C ALA A 352 0.13 11.87 5.02
N TYR A 353 -1.01 11.95 5.72
CA TYR A 353 -1.65 13.22 6.03
C TYR A 353 -0.77 14.10 6.92
N LEU A 354 -0.28 13.55 8.03
CA LEU A 354 0.58 14.28 8.95
C LEU A 354 1.89 14.69 8.27
N ALA A 355 2.51 13.80 7.50
CA ALA A 355 3.73 14.12 6.77
C ALA A 355 3.54 15.30 5.82
N GLY A 356 2.43 15.35 5.08
CA GLY A 356 2.12 16.48 4.21
C GLY A 356 2.02 17.81 4.97
N ILE A 357 1.29 17.83 6.09
CA ILE A 357 1.13 19.06 6.90
C ILE A 357 2.45 19.52 7.51
N ILE A 358 3.17 18.61 8.17
CA ILE A 358 4.39 18.98 8.91
C ILE A 358 5.56 19.30 7.98
N TYR A 359 5.53 18.86 6.73
CA TYR A 359 6.54 19.23 5.72
C TYR A 359 6.61 20.73 5.50
N ASN A 360 5.49 21.45 5.63
CA ASN A 360 5.45 22.92 5.51
C ASN A 360 6.22 23.64 6.64
N PHE A 361 6.40 23.02 7.81
CA PHE A 361 7.19 23.59 8.89
C PHE A 361 8.68 23.33 8.67
N SER A 362 9.04 22.15 8.21
CA SER A 362 10.40 21.77 7.83
C SER A 362 10.37 20.53 6.93
N PRO A 363 11.13 20.51 5.82
CA PRO A 363 11.25 19.34 4.96
C PRO A 363 11.76 18.07 5.70
N GLN A 364 12.48 18.23 6.83
CA GLN A 364 12.94 17.10 7.66
C GLN A 364 11.90 16.66 8.70
N ALA A 365 10.90 17.46 9.04
CA ALA A 365 9.93 17.14 10.09
C ALA A 365 9.19 15.78 9.88
N PRO A 366 8.81 15.37 8.64
CA PRO A 366 8.23 14.06 8.41
C PRO A 366 9.15 12.89 8.78
N PHE A 367 10.46 13.04 8.63
CA PHE A 367 11.44 12.02 9.03
C PHE A 367 11.54 11.91 10.55
N SER A 368 11.38 13.02 11.28
CA SER A 368 11.25 13.02 12.74
C SER A 368 9.98 12.30 13.19
N LEU A 369 8.86 12.53 12.52
CA LEU A 369 7.61 11.80 12.76
C LEU A 369 7.80 10.29 12.51
N ALA A 370 8.45 9.93 11.40
CA ALA A 370 8.75 8.53 11.07
C ALA A 370 9.64 7.88 12.15
N PHE A 371 10.67 8.59 12.63
CA PHE A 371 11.52 8.13 13.73
C PHE A 371 10.70 7.86 15.00
N LEU A 372 9.89 8.83 15.45
CA LEU A 372 9.08 8.70 16.66
C LEU A 372 8.08 7.55 16.56
N ALA A 373 7.43 7.37 15.40
CA ALA A 373 6.50 6.29 15.16
C ALA A 373 7.20 4.92 15.19
N LEU A 374 8.35 4.78 14.53
CA LEU A 374 9.11 3.52 14.52
C LEU A 374 9.70 3.19 15.89
N LEU A 375 10.16 4.20 16.64
CA LEU A 375 10.60 4.05 18.03
C LEU A 375 9.43 3.59 18.91
N GLY A 376 8.24 4.16 18.74
CA GLY A 376 7.01 3.72 19.41
C GLY A 376 6.66 2.27 19.07
N ALA A 377 6.75 1.89 17.78
CA ALA A 377 6.55 0.51 17.35
C ALA A 377 7.55 -0.46 18.00
N PHE A 378 8.83 -0.07 18.06
CA PHE A 378 9.87 -0.82 18.77
C PHE A 378 9.53 -1.01 20.26
N LEU A 379 9.14 0.06 20.97
CA LEU A 379 8.77 0.01 22.37
C LEU A 379 7.55 -0.89 22.61
N CYS A 380 6.48 -0.75 21.82
CA CYS A 380 5.30 -1.62 21.90
C CYS A 380 5.68 -3.10 21.68
N SER A 381 6.54 -3.39 20.70
CA SER A 381 7.03 -4.76 20.46
C SER A 381 7.88 -5.30 21.62
N LEU A 382 8.68 -4.43 22.26
CA LEU A 382 9.46 -4.79 23.44
C LEU A 382 8.55 -5.10 24.65
N PHE A 383 7.51 -4.28 24.89
CA PHE A 383 6.51 -4.53 25.94
C PHE A 383 5.74 -5.83 25.69
N TYR A 384 5.29 -6.06 24.45
CA TYR A 384 4.64 -7.32 24.08
C TYR A 384 5.51 -8.53 24.49
N ARG A 385 6.76 -8.56 24.06
CA ARG A 385 7.67 -9.66 24.39
C ARG A 385 7.92 -9.84 25.87
N ARG A 386 8.06 -8.73 26.65
CA ARG A 386 8.25 -8.79 28.11
C ARG A 386 7.03 -9.36 28.85
N MET A 387 5.82 -8.96 28.41
CA MET A 387 4.57 -9.41 29.05
C MET A 387 4.30 -10.90 28.82
N TYR A 388 4.60 -11.38 27.62
CA TYR A 388 4.29 -12.78 27.23
C TYR A 388 5.49 -13.72 27.33
N ARG A 389 6.67 -13.25 27.80
CA ARG A 389 7.92 -14.01 28.01
C ARG A 389 8.30 -14.94 26.84
N ILE A 390 8.05 -14.51 25.61
CA ILE A 390 8.27 -15.28 24.37
C ILE A 390 9.72 -15.12 23.87
#